data_dc9c642c823e9710cd18f1011e3d06b9
#
_entry.id   dc9c642c823e9710cd18f1011e3d06b9
#
_cell.length_a   1.000
_cell.length_b   1.000
_cell.length_c   1.000
_cell.angle_alpha   90.00
_cell.angle_beta   90.00
_cell.angle_gamma   90.00
#
_symmetry.space_group_name_H-M   'P 1'
#
loop_
_entity.id
_entity.type
_entity.pdbx_description
1 polymer ?
#
loop_
_entity_poly.entity_id
_entity_poly.type
_entity_poly.pdbx_seq_one_letter_code
_entity_poly.pdbx_strand_id
1 'polypeptide(L)'
;KEKWQGYNPEPSIHLLPKLYLKLEAKQSIKLVLYGDSISCGYDCTGIYGFEPKQPIWADLVRDSLAQRYNVEVELINASRSGENSDWALEHVDDLVIKENPDLVILGFGMNDRCRGEEYRKKTEKLRNRIQNELPDAEFILIATSLPNTLLNTEPLNFCAYQHEYAKALEPLCGPGCILANIQDVQRIIMKRKRYIDITGNNINHPNDFFARIHGQIIDTLLSTKKV
;
A
#
# COMPACT_ATOMS: atom_id res chain seq x y z
N LYS A 1 25.89 11.64 -12.05
CA LYS A 1 24.65 11.10 -11.45
C LYS A 1 24.74 9.58 -11.50
N GLU A 2 24.79 8.91 -10.36
CA GLU A 2 24.74 7.45 -10.32
C GLU A 2 23.35 6.97 -10.72
N LYS A 3 23.30 5.92 -11.53
CA LYS A 3 22.06 5.27 -11.90
C LYS A 3 21.47 4.54 -10.70
N TRP A 4 20.15 4.52 -10.59
CA TRP A 4 19.43 3.66 -9.64
C TRP A 4 19.83 2.20 -9.88
N GLN A 5 20.33 1.53 -8.86
CA GLN A 5 20.76 0.13 -8.90
C GLN A 5 19.97 -0.66 -7.86
N GLY A 6 18.85 -1.20 -8.25
CA GLY A 6 18.06 -1.98 -7.31
C GLY A 6 16.68 -2.34 -7.84
N TYR A 7 15.85 -2.87 -6.95
CA TYR A 7 14.47 -3.17 -7.28
C TYR A 7 13.80 -1.93 -7.89
N ASN A 8 13.21 -2.12 -9.04
CA ASN A 8 12.42 -1.13 -9.74
C ASN A 8 11.06 -1.76 -10.01
N PRO A 9 9.97 -1.19 -9.51
CA PRO A 9 8.65 -1.73 -9.80
C PRO A 9 8.42 -1.74 -11.32
N GLU A 10 7.82 -2.80 -11.83
CA GLU A 10 7.50 -2.94 -13.25
C GLU A 10 6.00 -2.69 -13.45
N PRO A 11 5.60 -2.05 -14.57
CA PRO A 11 4.20 -1.90 -14.92
C PRO A 11 3.47 -3.25 -14.90
N SER A 12 2.41 -3.34 -14.11
CA SER A 12 1.72 -4.60 -13.84
C SER A 12 0.20 -4.51 -13.99
N ILE A 13 -0.31 -3.40 -14.54
CA ILE A 13 -1.76 -3.19 -14.70
C ILE A 13 -2.43 -4.28 -15.55
N HIS A 14 -1.68 -4.93 -16.45
CA HIS A 14 -2.15 -6.05 -17.25
C HIS A 14 -2.55 -7.28 -16.40
N LEU A 15 -2.07 -7.36 -15.15
CA LEU A 15 -2.49 -8.36 -14.17
C LEU A 15 -3.77 -7.96 -13.43
N LEU A 16 -4.29 -6.76 -13.66
CA LEU A 16 -5.58 -6.26 -13.16
C LEU A 16 -6.52 -6.03 -14.37
N PRO A 17 -6.93 -7.10 -15.06
CA PRO A 17 -7.59 -6.97 -16.35
C PRO A 17 -8.96 -6.28 -16.28
N LYS A 18 -9.71 -6.45 -15.19
CA LYS A 18 -11.04 -5.83 -15.03
C LYS A 18 -10.91 -4.32 -14.81
N LEU A 19 -10.01 -3.92 -13.93
CA LEU A 19 -9.67 -2.51 -13.70
C LEU A 19 -9.16 -1.88 -14.99
N TYR A 20 -8.22 -2.54 -15.67
CA TYR A 20 -7.62 -2.01 -16.90
C TYR A 20 -8.66 -1.81 -18.00
N LEU A 21 -9.58 -2.76 -18.19
CA LEU A 21 -10.68 -2.63 -19.14
C LEU A 21 -11.59 -1.43 -18.84
N LYS A 22 -11.94 -1.19 -17.58
CA LYS A 22 -12.73 0.00 -17.18
C LYS A 22 -11.98 1.30 -17.49
N LEU A 23 -10.69 1.37 -17.15
CA LEU A 23 -9.86 2.55 -17.42
C LEU A 23 -9.74 2.85 -18.92
N GLU A 24 -9.49 1.83 -19.76
CA GLU A 24 -9.44 1.99 -21.21
C GLU A 24 -10.80 2.38 -21.80
N ALA A 25 -11.90 1.88 -21.23
CA ALA A 25 -13.25 2.24 -21.60
C ALA A 25 -13.71 3.62 -21.09
N LYS A 26 -12.82 4.36 -20.41
CA LYS A 26 -13.12 5.67 -19.80
C LYS A 26 -14.28 5.64 -18.79
N GLN A 27 -14.44 4.53 -18.10
CA GLN A 27 -15.42 4.39 -17.02
C GLN A 27 -14.84 4.93 -15.73
N SER A 28 -15.68 5.51 -14.88
CA SER A 28 -15.31 5.86 -13.51
C SER A 28 -14.95 4.60 -12.73
N ILE A 29 -14.00 4.73 -11.82
CA ILE A 29 -13.58 3.64 -10.93
C ILE A 29 -13.68 4.06 -9.48
N LYS A 30 -13.97 3.08 -8.61
CA LYS A 30 -13.95 3.24 -7.17
C LYS A 30 -12.78 2.46 -6.58
N LEU A 31 -11.93 3.16 -5.85
CA LEU A 31 -10.76 2.63 -5.17
C LEU A 31 -10.97 2.71 -3.67
N VAL A 32 -10.84 1.60 -2.96
CA VAL A 32 -10.82 1.58 -1.50
C VAL A 32 -9.39 1.29 -1.01
N LEU A 33 -8.85 2.22 -0.22
CA LEU A 33 -7.63 2.00 0.55
C LEU A 33 -8.01 1.50 1.93
N TYR A 34 -7.51 0.32 2.31
CA TYR A 34 -7.80 -0.30 3.60
C TYR A 34 -6.51 -0.74 4.27
N GLY A 35 -6.13 -0.05 5.32
CA GLY A 35 -4.85 -0.23 5.98
C GLY A 35 -4.77 0.41 7.36
N ASP A 36 -3.55 0.61 7.80
CA ASP A 36 -3.22 1.20 9.10
C ASP A 36 -2.86 2.69 9.03
N SER A 37 -2.14 3.21 10.02
CA SER A 37 -1.73 4.61 10.12
C SER A 37 -0.90 5.11 8.93
N ILE A 38 -0.12 4.23 8.29
CA ILE A 38 0.67 4.58 7.09
C ILE A 38 -0.26 4.86 5.92
N SER A 39 -1.34 4.11 5.81
CA SER A 39 -2.39 4.32 4.81
C SER A 39 -3.27 5.54 5.13
N CYS A 40 -3.45 5.86 6.41
CA CYS A 40 -4.07 7.13 6.81
C CYS A 40 -3.21 8.36 6.43
N GLY A 41 -1.91 8.18 6.16
CA GLY A 41 -0.98 9.25 5.82
C GLY A 41 -0.35 9.94 7.03
N TYR A 42 -0.33 9.30 8.21
CA TYR A 42 0.29 9.89 9.39
C TYR A 42 1.73 10.29 9.13
N ASP A 43 2.13 11.42 9.72
CA ASP A 43 3.41 12.10 9.58
C ASP A 43 3.70 12.69 8.18
N CYS A 44 2.68 12.73 7.29
CA CYS A 44 2.72 13.57 6.08
C CYS A 44 2.21 14.98 6.40
N THR A 45 2.88 16.00 5.86
CA THR A 45 2.59 17.41 6.17
C THR A 45 1.17 17.83 5.80
N GLY A 46 0.58 17.26 4.76
CA GLY A 46 -0.77 17.57 4.32
C GLY A 46 -1.85 17.24 5.35
N ILE A 47 -1.68 16.17 6.14
CA ILE A 47 -2.61 15.79 7.22
C ILE A 47 -2.69 16.88 8.29
N TYR A 48 -1.56 17.49 8.60
CA TYR A 48 -1.46 18.51 9.66
C TYR A 48 -1.59 19.95 9.14
N GLY A 49 -1.70 20.13 7.83
CA GLY A 49 -1.78 21.45 7.20
C GLY A 49 -0.47 22.25 7.21
N PHE A 50 0.67 21.61 7.49
CA PHE A 50 1.99 22.24 7.45
C PHE A 50 2.56 22.26 6.02
N GLU A 51 3.32 23.29 5.67
CA GLU A 51 4.03 23.32 4.40
C GLU A 51 5.05 22.14 4.30
N PRO A 52 5.17 21.47 3.14
CA PRO A 52 4.58 21.81 1.83
C PRO A 52 3.14 21.32 1.58
N LYS A 53 2.42 20.84 2.59
CA LYS A 53 1.04 20.31 2.51
C LYS A 53 0.90 19.19 1.49
N GLN A 54 1.86 18.30 1.46
CA GLN A 54 1.83 17.17 0.53
C GLN A 54 0.60 16.29 0.81
N PRO A 55 -0.22 16.00 -0.21
CA PRO A 55 -1.29 15.03 -0.09
C PRO A 55 -0.78 13.66 0.35
N ILE A 56 -1.62 12.84 0.96
CA ILE A 56 -1.26 11.46 1.26
C ILE A 56 -0.96 10.70 -0.05
N TRP A 57 -0.15 9.65 0.05
CA TRP A 57 0.31 8.91 -1.12
C TRP A 57 -0.86 8.35 -1.97
N ALA A 58 -1.98 7.99 -1.35
CA ALA A 58 -3.15 7.47 -2.06
C ALA A 58 -3.87 8.54 -2.91
N ASP A 59 -3.91 9.79 -2.45
CA ASP A 59 -4.41 10.91 -3.25
C ASP A 59 -3.55 11.13 -4.49
N LEU A 60 -2.21 11.03 -4.34
CA LEU A 60 -1.29 11.14 -5.48
C LEU A 60 -1.54 10.04 -6.52
N VAL A 61 -1.83 8.81 -6.07
CA VAL A 61 -2.18 7.69 -6.95
C VAL A 61 -3.51 7.94 -7.66
N ARG A 62 -4.55 8.34 -6.91
CA ARG A 62 -5.86 8.71 -7.46
C ARG A 62 -5.73 9.76 -8.57
N ASP A 63 -5.04 10.85 -8.28
CA ASP A 63 -4.90 11.98 -9.21
C ASP A 63 -4.10 11.58 -10.45
N SER A 64 -3.07 10.76 -10.28
CA SER A 64 -2.29 10.23 -11.41
C SER A 64 -3.12 9.31 -12.31
N LEU A 65 -3.92 8.41 -11.73
CA LEU A 65 -4.83 7.56 -12.49
C LEU A 65 -5.89 8.38 -13.24
N ALA A 66 -6.53 9.32 -12.54
CA ALA A 66 -7.55 10.19 -13.14
C ALA A 66 -6.97 10.97 -14.33
N GLN A 67 -5.78 11.53 -14.18
CA GLN A 67 -5.10 12.26 -15.25
C GLN A 67 -4.67 11.34 -16.40
N ARG A 68 -4.03 10.20 -16.10
CA ARG A 68 -3.48 9.29 -17.10
C ARG A 68 -4.55 8.70 -18.01
N TYR A 69 -5.66 8.27 -17.43
CA TYR A 69 -6.74 7.62 -18.18
C TYR A 69 -7.88 8.56 -18.54
N ASN A 70 -7.87 9.81 -18.06
CA ASN A 70 -8.95 10.79 -18.22
C ASN A 70 -10.30 10.21 -17.78
N VAL A 71 -10.35 9.75 -16.51
CA VAL A 71 -11.51 9.16 -15.86
C VAL A 71 -11.72 9.77 -14.47
N GLU A 72 -12.92 9.65 -13.94
CA GLU A 72 -13.18 9.93 -12.53
C GLU A 72 -12.70 8.76 -11.67
N VAL A 73 -11.95 9.05 -10.60
CA VAL A 73 -11.48 8.08 -9.62
C VAL A 73 -11.98 8.48 -8.24
N GLU A 74 -12.97 7.75 -7.74
CA GLU A 74 -13.40 7.88 -6.36
C GLU A 74 -12.43 7.13 -5.44
N LEU A 75 -11.81 7.83 -4.49
CA LEU A 75 -10.96 7.23 -3.47
C LEU A 75 -11.65 7.27 -2.11
N ILE A 76 -11.88 6.10 -1.53
CA ILE A 76 -12.36 5.93 -0.16
C ILE A 76 -11.19 5.42 0.69
N ASN A 77 -10.73 6.23 1.64
CA ASN A 77 -9.74 5.78 2.60
C ASN A 77 -10.44 5.24 3.86
N ALA A 78 -10.61 3.93 3.91
CA ALA A 78 -11.20 3.18 5.02
C ALA A 78 -10.17 2.72 6.06
N SER A 79 -8.94 3.25 5.99
CA SER A 79 -7.84 2.88 6.89
C SER A 79 -8.04 3.42 8.30
N ARG A 80 -7.47 2.73 9.29
CA ARG A 80 -7.53 3.12 10.69
C ARG A 80 -6.18 2.96 11.40
N SER A 81 -5.76 4.03 12.05
CA SER A 81 -4.49 4.05 12.78
C SER A 81 -4.46 3.03 13.92
N GLY A 82 -3.33 2.33 14.05
CA GLY A 82 -3.09 1.36 15.12
C GLY A 82 -3.66 -0.03 14.87
N GLU A 83 -4.46 -0.21 13.82
CA GLU A 83 -5.14 -1.46 13.54
C GLU A 83 -4.29 -2.45 12.74
N ASN A 84 -4.67 -3.73 12.82
CA ASN A 84 -3.99 -4.86 12.20
C ASN A 84 -4.94 -5.67 11.30
N SER A 85 -4.44 -6.75 10.72
CA SER A 85 -5.23 -7.59 9.82
C SER A 85 -6.37 -8.37 10.49
N ASP A 86 -6.33 -8.62 11.81
CA ASP A 86 -7.45 -9.24 12.53
C ASP A 86 -8.61 -8.26 12.65
N TRP A 87 -8.34 -7.02 13.07
CA TRP A 87 -9.32 -5.95 13.08
C TRP A 87 -9.91 -5.72 11.68
N ALA A 88 -9.05 -5.73 10.66
CA ALA A 88 -9.48 -5.58 9.27
C ALA A 88 -10.52 -6.62 8.88
N LEU A 89 -10.31 -7.88 9.26
CA LEU A 89 -11.25 -8.96 8.94
C LEU A 89 -12.61 -8.79 9.64
N GLU A 90 -12.63 -8.23 10.84
CA GLU A 90 -13.86 -7.98 11.61
C GLU A 90 -14.71 -6.84 11.02
N HIS A 91 -14.08 -5.87 10.33
CA HIS A 91 -14.75 -4.66 9.85
C HIS A 91 -14.86 -4.57 8.32
N VAL A 92 -14.35 -5.54 7.58
CA VAL A 92 -14.25 -5.51 6.12
C VAL A 92 -15.61 -5.37 5.42
N ASP A 93 -16.66 -5.95 5.99
CA ASP A 93 -18.00 -5.91 5.39
C ASP A 93 -18.55 -4.48 5.37
N ASP A 94 -18.38 -3.76 6.47
CA ASP A 94 -18.89 -2.40 6.63
C ASP A 94 -18.00 -1.34 5.96
N LEU A 95 -16.69 -1.57 5.89
CA LEU A 95 -15.72 -0.56 5.46
C LEU A 95 -15.26 -0.75 4.00
N VAL A 96 -15.38 -1.96 3.45
CA VAL A 96 -14.89 -2.26 2.11
C VAL A 96 -16.00 -2.84 1.22
N ILE A 97 -16.67 -3.92 1.68
CA ILE A 97 -17.62 -4.65 0.82
C ILE A 97 -18.81 -3.79 0.47
N LYS A 98 -19.36 -3.02 1.41
CA LYS A 98 -20.48 -2.09 1.16
C LYS A 98 -20.19 -1.01 0.12
N GLU A 99 -18.91 -0.65 -0.02
CA GLU A 99 -18.48 0.37 -0.98
C GLU A 99 -18.46 -0.16 -2.42
N ASN A 100 -18.44 -1.47 -2.61
CA ASN A 100 -18.41 -2.12 -3.92
C ASN A 100 -17.27 -1.59 -4.83
N PRO A 101 -16.00 -1.65 -4.40
CA PRO A 101 -14.88 -1.11 -5.13
C PRO A 101 -14.49 -1.94 -6.36
N ASP A 102 -13.89 -1.27 -7.34
CA ASP A 102 -13.20 -1.90 -8.47
C ASP A 102 -11.79 -2.36 -8.09
N LEU A 103 -11.12 -1.57 -7.23
CA LEU A 103 -9.78 -1.84 -6.75
C LEU A 103 -9.73 -1.67 -5.22
N VAL A 104 -9.18 -2.69 -4.55
CA VAL A 104 -8.88 -2.63 -3.11
C VAL A 104 -7.37 -2.62 -2.91
N ILE A 105 -6.86 -1.61 -2.20
CA ILE A 105 -5.46 -1.56 -1.78
C ILE A 105 -5.41 -1.96 -0.31
N LEU A 106 -4.80 -3.12 0.00
CA LEU A 106 -4.63 -3.61 1.36
C LEU A 106 -3.27 -3.21 1.90
N GLY A 107 -3.25 -2.35 2.92
CA GLY A 107 -2.06 -1.74 3.48
C GLY A 107 -1.88 -1.97 4.99
N PHE A 108 -2.20 -3.15 5.50
CA PHE A 108 -1.89 -3.58 6.87
C PHE A 108 -0.48 -4.18 6.98
N GLY A 109 -0.11 -4.58 8.18
CA GLY A 109 1.13 -5.29 8.46
C GLY A 109 2.05 -4.63 9.46
N MET A 110 1.99 -3.30 9.61
CA MET A 110 2.85 -2.60 10.56
C MET A 110 2.53 -2.99 12.01
N ASN A 111 1.26 -3.21 12.32
CA ASN A 111 0.79 -3.56 13.66
C ASN A 111 0.54 -5.08 13.85
N ASP A 112 0.80 -5.87 12.82
CA ASP A 112 0.73 -7.33 12.89
C ASP A 112 2.00 -7.88 13.55
N ARG A 113 1.85 -8.48 14.74
CA ARG A 113 2.96 -8.99 15.56
C ARG A 113 3.15 -10.49 15.35
N CYS A 114 3.11 -10.94 14.09
CA CYS A 114 3.17 -12.35 13.75
C CYS A 114 4.18 -12.62 12.62
N ARG A 115 4.58 -13.88 12.49
CA ARG A 115 5.46 -14.35 11.42
C ARG A 115 4.83 -14.14 10.04
N GLY A 116 5.66 -14.05 9.01
CA GLY A 116 5.23 -13.84 7.63
C GLY A 116 4.18 -14.84 7.15
N GLU A 117 4.32 -16.12 7.51
CA GLU A 117 3.35 -17.15 7.13
C GLU A 117 1.97 -16.93 7.79
N GLU A 118 1.92 -16.50 9.04
CA GLU A 118 0.66 -16.17 9.72
C GLU A 118 0.04 -14.91 9.10
N TYR A 119 0.84 -13.87 8.84
CA TYR A 119 0.40 -12.65 8.17
C TYR A 119 -0.17 -12.95 6.77
N ARG A 120 0.49 -13.82 6.01
CA ARG A 120 0.00 -14.29 4.71
C ARG A 120 -1.40 -14.88 4.82
N LYS A 121 -1.62 -15.80 5.78
CA LYS A 121 -2.92 -16.45 5.99
C LYS A 121 -4.02 -15.44 6.35
N LYS A 122 -3.70 -14.45 7.20
CA LYS A 122 -4.64 -13.38 7.56
C LYS A 122 -5.00 -12.53 6.34
N THR A 123 -4.00 -12.11 5.57
CA THR A 123 -4.21 -11.33 4.33
C THR A 123 -5.00 -12.12 3.29
N GLU A 124 -4.70 -13.41 3.12
CA GLU A 124 -5.43 -14.30 2.23
C GLU A 124 -6.90 -14.43 2.64
N LYS A 125 -7.17 -14.62 3.92
CA LYS A 125 -8.53 -14.69 4.46
C LYS A 125 -9.30 -13.39 4.22
N LEU A 126 -8.66 -12.24 4.48
CA LEU A 126 -9.24 -10.92 4.23
C LEU A 126 -9.56 -10.71 2.74
N ARG A 127 -8.59 -10.95 1.86
CA ARG A 127 -8.79 -10.86 0.41
C ARG A 127 -9.93 -11.79 -0.06
N ASN A 128 -9.92 -13.04 0.39
CA ASN A 128 -10.94 -14.02 -0.02
C ASN A 128 -12.34 -13.63 0.50
N ARG A 129 -12.45 -13.02 1.68
CA ARG A 129 -13.73 -12.49 2.18
C ARG A 129 -14.30 -11.44 1.22
N ILE A 130 -13.45 -10.50 0.77
CA ILE A 130 -13.86 -9.48 -0.20
C ILE A 130 -14.20 -10.12 -1.55
N GLN A 131 -13.33 -11.00 -2.07
CA GLN A 131 -13.47 -11.62 -3.39
C GLN A 131 -14.74 -12.47 -3.51
N ASN A 132 -15.17 -13.12 -2.43
CA ASN A 132 -16.39 -13.94 -2.43
C ASN A 132 -17.65 -13.09 -2.59
N GLU A 133 -17.69 -11.88 -2.03
CA GLU A 133 -18.83 -10.97 -2.18
C GLU A 133 -18.71 -10.10 -3.44
N LEU A 134 -17.48 -9.75 -3.81
CA LEU A 134 -17.16 -8.88 -4.92
C LEU A 134 -16.20 -9.58 -5.91
N PRO A 135 -16.70 -10.52 -6.73
CA PRO A 135 -15.85 -11.33 -7.62
C PRO A 135 -15.14 -10.51 -8.69
N ASP A 136 -15.57 -9.27 -8.93
CA ASP A 136 -14.96 -8.36 -9.90
C ASP A 136 -13.92 -7.40 -9.30
N ALA A 137 -13.84 -7.30 -7.98
CA ALA A 137 -12.83 -6.48 -7.31
C ALA A 137 -11.43 -7.07 -7.52
N GLU A 138 -10.46 -6.19 -7.79
CA GLU A 138 -9.05 -6.54 -7.93
C GLU A 138 -8.21 -5.91 -6.83
N PHE A 139 -6.97 -6.38 -6.62
CA PHE A 139 -6.24 -6.08 -5.41
C PHE A 139 -4.82 -5.58 -5.66
N ILE A 140 -4.38 -4.64 -4.82
CA ILE A 140 -2.97 -4.36 -4.57
C ILE A 140 -2.68 -4.71 -3.11
N LEU A 141 -1.75 -5.62 -2.86
CA LEU A 141 -1.23 -5.90 -1.53
C LEU A 141 0.02 -5.06 -1.30
N ILE A 142 0.05 -4.31 -0.22
CA ILE A 142 1.24 -3.53 0.16
C ILE A 142 2.07 -4.37 1.12
N ALA A 143 3.31 -4.69 0.73
CA ALA A 143 4.31 -5.08 1.70
C ALA A 143 4.74 -3.83 2.47
N THR A 144 4.20 -3.68 3.70
CA THR A 144 4.40 -2.48 4.53
C THR A 144 5.87 -2.12 4.65
N SER A 145 6.17 -0.83 4.85
CA SER A 145 7.55 -0.36 5.03
C SER A 145 8.23 -1.04 6.24
N LEU A 146 9.55 -1.11 6.20
CA LEU A 146 10.33 -1.64 7.33
C LEU A 146 10.35 -0.61 8.45
N PRO A 147 10.02 -1.00 9.68
CA PRO A 147 10.14 -0.12 10.84
C PRO A 147 11.61 0.06 11.25
N ASN A 148 11.86 0.97 12.18
CA ASN A 148 13.19 1.17 12.74
C ASN A 148 13.63 -0.04 13.57
N THR A 149 14.54 -0.83 13.05
CA THR A 149 15.03 -2.04 13.69
C THR A 149 15.79 -1.81 15.00
N LEU A 150 16.25 -0.57 15.25
CA LEU A 150 16.85 -0.22 16.54
C LEU A 150 15.83 -0.26 17.70
N LEU A 151 14.54 -0.24 17.38
CA LEU A 151 13.45 -0.33 18.35
C LEU A 151 12.97 -1.78 18.57
N ASN A 152 13.63 -2.77 17.99
CA ASN A 152 13.26 -4.18 18.14
C ASN A 152 13.76 -4.77 19.47
N THR A 153 13.44 -4.07 20.56
CA THR A 153 13.73 -4.46 21.95
C THR A 153 12.44 -4.43 22.74
N GLU A 154 12.36 -5.24 23.79
CA GLU A 154 11.19 -5.22 24.68
C GLU A 154 11.02 -3.81 25.32
N PRO A 155 9.81 -3.27 25.41
CA PRO A 155 8.52 -3.83 24.93
C PRO A 155 8.17 -3.54 23.47
N LEU A 156 9.10 -3.01 22.67
CA LEU A 156 8.85 -2.49 21.31
C LEU A 156 9.11 -3.51 20.20
N ASN A 157 9.21 -4.79 20.52
CA ASN A 157 9.48 -5.86 19.55
C ASN A 157 8.34 -6.09 18.50
N PHE A 158 7.35 -5.19 18.43
CA PHE A 158 6.33 -5.20 17.36
C PHE A 158 6.94 -5.07 15.95
N CYS A 159 8.20 -4.65 15.87
CA CYS A 159 8.95 -4.49 14.62
C CYS A 159 9.66 -5.78 14.14
N ALA A 160 9.45 -6.92 14.80
CA ALA A 160 10.28 -8.10 14.60
C ALA A 160 10.11 -8.81 13.26
N TYR A 161 8.92 -8.78 12.66
CA TYR A 161 8.55 -9.71 11.56
C TYR A 161 8.22 -9.04 10.23
N GLN A 162 8.08 -7.71 10.18
CA GLN A 162 7.67 -7.01 8.95
C GLN A 162 8.59 -7.29 7.76
N HIS A 163 9.87 -7.56 8.01
CA HIS A 163 10.84 -7.90 6.97
C HIS A 163 10.54 -9.21 6.21
N GLU A 164 9.67 -10.07 6.75
CA GLU A 164 9.21 -11.32 6.14
C GLU A 164 8.03 -11.11 5.17
N TYR A 165 7.29 -9.99 5.32
CA TYR A 165 5.96 -9.83 4.72
C TYR A 165 5.97 -9.69 3.20
N ALA A 166 6.98 -9.04 2.62
CA ALA A 166 7.07 -8.93 1.16
C ALA A 166 7.10 -10.34 0.52
N LYS A 167 8.01 -11.20 1.00
CA LYS A 167 8.12 -12.57 0.51
C LYS A 167 6.89 -13.43 0.84
N ALA A 168 6.29 -13.19 1.99
CA ALA A 168 5.09 -13.94 2.41
C ALA A 168 3.87 -13.64 1.53
N LEU A 169 3.74 -12.41 1.01
CA LEU A 169 2.62 -12.00 0.16
C LEU A 169 2.76 -12.43 -1.30
N GLU A 170 3.98 -12.70 -1.79
CA GLU A 170 4.21 -13.10 -3.19
C GLU A 170 3.29 -14.25 -3.68
N PRO A 171 3.06 -15.34 -2.90
CA PRO A 171 2.18 -16.42 -3.34
C PRO A 171 0.71 -16.04 -3.52
N LEU A 172 0.28 -14.90 -2.98
CA LEU A 172 -1.08 -14.39 -3.12
C LEU A 172 -1.28 -13.59 -4.42
N CYS A 173 -0.21 -13.29 -5.14
CA CYS A 173 -0.20 -12.41 -6.31
C CYS A 173 -0.31 -13.21 -7.61
N GLY A 174 -0.91 -12.58 -8.61
CA GLY A 174 -1.20 -13.13 -9.93
C GLY A 174 -2.32 -12.34 -10.59
N PRO A 175 -3.05 -12.92 -11.55
CA PRO A 175 -4.18 -12.25 -12.18
C PRO A 175 -5.22 -11.80 -11.14
N GLY A 176 -5.57 -10.51 -11.15
CA GLY A 176 -6.48 -9.86 -10.20
C GLY A 176 -5.84 -9.43 -8.87
N CYS A 177 -4.53 -9.68 -8.66
CA CYS A 177 -3.87 -9.30 -7.40
C CYS A 177 -2.38 -9.05 -7.62
N ILE A 178 -1.87 -7.85 -7.34
CA ILE A 178 -0.46 -7.49 -7.50
C ILE A 178 0.17 -7.03 -6.19
N LEU A 179 1.50 -7.10 -6.10
CA LEU A 179 2.28 -6.71 -4.92
C LEU A 179 2.94 -5.35 -5.09
N ALA A 180 2.68 -4.43 -4.19
CA ALA A 180 3.48 -3.21 -4.01
C ALA A 180 4.58 -3.47 -2.97
N ASN A 181 5.76 -3.83 -3.44
CA ASN A 181 6.90 -4.14 -2.57
C ASN A 181 7.65 -2.87 -2.18
N ILE A 182 7.18 -2.21 -1.13
CA ILE A 182 7.79 -0.99 -0.58
C ILE A 182 9.15 -1.30 0.05
N GLN A 183 9.30 -2.48 0.64
CA GLN A 183 10.49 -2.86 1.41
C GLN A 183 11.77 -2.87 0.58
N ASP A 184 11.71 -3.40 -0.65
CA ASP A 184 12.92 -3.51 -1.47
C ASP A 184 13.41 -2.14 -1.95
N VAL A 185 12.49 -1.23 -2.26
CA VAL A 185 12.84 0.17 -2.55
C VAL A 185 13.43 0.83 -1.31
N GLN A 186 12.82 0.63 -0.14
CA GLN A 186 13.32 1.17 1.13
C GLN A 186 14.75 0.70 1.42
N ARG A 187 15.02 -0.61 1.28
CA ARG A 187 16.37 -1.17 1.50
C ARG A 187 17.44 -0.48 0.63
N ILE A 188 17.11 -0.12 -0.59
CA ILE A 188 18.04 0.57 -1.49
C ILE A 188 18.23 2.02 -1.06
N ILE A 189 17.16 2.71 -0.72
CA ILE A 189 17.22 4.09 -0.21
C ILE A 189 18.10 4.15 1.05
N MET A 190 17.93 3.20 1.97
CA MET A 190 18.67 3.13 3.23
C MET A 190 20.17 2.81 3.07
N LYS A 191 20.62 2.40 1.89
CA LYS A 191 22.07 2.35 1.61
C LYS A 191 22.72 3.73 1.56
N ARG A 192 21.94 4.80 1.44
CA ARG A 192 22.40 6.20 1.27
C ARG A 192 21.75 7.20 2.21
N LYS A 193 20.61 6.85 2.79
CA LYS A 193 19.85 7.66 3.74
C LYS A 193 19.74 6.92 5.06
N ARG A 194 19.78 7.67 6.15
CA ARG A 194 19.50 7.13 7.49
C ARG A 194 17.98 6.91 7.60
N TYR A 195 17.58 6.09 8.53
CA TYR A 195 16.14 5.85 8.78
C TYR A 195 15.39 7.14 9.10
N ILE A 196 15.96 8.02 9.90
CA ILE A 196 15.36 9.32 10.26
C ILE A 196 15.15 10.25 9.06
N ASP A 197 15.89 10.05 7.96
CA ASP A 197 15.76 10.89 6.77
C ASP A 197 14.53 10.49 5.91
N ILE A 198 13.88 9.35 6.20
CA ILE A 198 12.72 8.81 5.46
C ILE A 198 11.47 8.65 6.31
N THR A 199 11.52 9.03 7.57
CA THR A 199 10.43 8.86 8.54
C THR A 199 10.09 10.16 9.23
N GLY A 200 8.84 10.35 9.65
CA GLY A 200 8.40 11.50 10.43
C GLY A 200 8.54 11.30 11.93
N ASN A 201 8.39 10.06 12.41
CA ASN A 201 8.43 9.75 13.85
C ASN A 201 9.66 8.93 14.30
N ASN A 202 10.56 8.60 13.39
CA ASN A 202 11.71 7.72 13.61
C ASN A 202 11.35 6.31 14.14
N ILE A 203 10.10 5.89 13.99
CA ILE A 203 9.59 4.58 14.42
C ILE A 203 9.14 3.76 13.22
N ASN A 204 8.13 4.24 12.48
CA ASN A 204 7.50 3.47 11.40
C ASN A 204 6.76 4.31 10.34
N HIS A 205 6.35 5.53 10.65
CA HIS A 205 5.60 6.34 9.70
C HIS A 205 6.52 7.02 8.69
N PRO A 206 6.25 6.94 7.39
CA PRO A 206 7.00 7.64 6.37
C PRO A 206 6.80 9.16 6.50
N ASN A 207 7.85 9.94 6.24
CA ASN A 207 7.69 11.37 6.00
C ASN A 207 7.24 11.62 4.54
N ASP A 208 6.99 12.88 4.16
CA ASP A 208 6.55 13.27 2.82
C ASP A 208 7.40 12.66 1.69
N PHE A 209 8.73 12.64 1.87
CA PHE A 209 9.62 12.06 0.87
C PHE A 209 9.33 10.58 0.63
N PHE A 210 9.24 9.80 1.70
CA PHE A 210 9.05 8.36 1.57
C PHE A 210 7.58 7.99 1.26
N ALA A 211 6.61 8.77 1.76
CA ALA A 211 5.21 8.63 1.38
C ALA A 211 5.01 8.87 -0.14
N ARG A 212 5.70 9.85 -0.72
CA ARG A 212 5.69 10.05 -2.18
C ARG A 212 6.23 8.84 -2.94
N ILE A 213 7.25 8.19 -2.40
CA ILE A 213 7.79 6.96 -3.00
C ILE A 213 6.78 5.81 -2.96
N HIS A 214 5.99 5.67 -1.86
CA HIS A 214 4.87 4.72 -1.84
C HIS A 214 3.91 4.98 -3.01
N GLY A 215 3.49 6.23 -3.19
CA GLY A 215 2.63 6.61 -4.31
C GLY A 215 3.26 6.29 -5.67
N GLN A 216 4.55 6.61 -5.87
CA GLN A 216 5.26 6.34 -7.13
C GLN A 216 5.38 4.84 -7.44
N ILE A 217 5.59 3.99 -6.42
CA ILE A 217 5.63 2.53 -6.61
C ILE A 217 4.27 2.05 -7.12
N ILE A 218 3.19 2.42 -6.45
CA ILE A 218 1.83 1.99 -6.81
C ILE A 218 1.43 2.57 -8.18
N ASP A 219 1.74 3.84 -8.43
CA ASP A 219 1.49 4.47 -9.72
C ASP A 219 2.22 3.79 -10.88
N THR A 220 3.48 3.36 -10.64
CA THR A 220 4.24 2.58 -11.63
C THR A 220 3.58 1.24 -11.90
N LEU A 221 3.15 0.52 -10.87
CA LEU A 221 2.44 -0.76 -11.02
C LEU A 221 1.15 -0.61 -11.85
N LEU A 222 0.44 0.52 -11.68
CA LEU A 222 -0.80 0.84 -12.39
C LEU A 222 -0.57 1.51 -13.76
N SER A 223 0.67 1.61 -14.22
CA SER A 223 1.00 2.14 -15.54
C SER A 223 1.13 1.03 -16.59
N THR A 224 1.02 1.42 -17.87
CA THR A 224 1.25 0.52 -19.02
C THR A 224 2.68 0.61 -19.57
N LYS A 225 3.46 1.61 -19.15
CA LYS A 225 4.82 1.89 -19.63
C LYS A 225 5.76 2.04 -18.45
N LYS A 226 7.01 1.63 -18.65
CA LYS A 226 8.08 2.01 -17.71
C LYS A 226 8.18 3.53 -17.70
N VAL A 227 8.08 4.10 -16.53
CA VAL A 227 8.25 5.54 -16.30
C VAL A 227 9.74 5.89 -16.33
#